data_fa2a516dd2c81192f2a6a56182192b3b
#
_entry.id   fa2a516dd2c81192f2a6a56182192b3b
#
_cell.length_a   1.000
_cell.length_b   1.000
_cell.length_c   1.000
_cell.angle_alpha   90.00
_cell.angle_beta   90.00
_cell.angle_gamma   90.00
#
_symmetry.space_group_name_H-M   'P 1'
#
loop_
_entity.id
_entity.type
_entity.pdbx_description
1 polymer ?
#
loop_
_entity_poly.entity_id
_entity_poly.type
_entity_poly.pdbx_seq_one_letter_code
_entity_poly.pdbx_strand_id
1 'polypeptide(L)'
;MSIRNKIGICYRILLGAAVLATGTGLVLYTSESIETAGKAAAMCIEVILPSLFPFLVVSNLVIGLGFAEAAGRVAAPIMRRVFNLNGACASAFLMGIVGGYPVGARAAITSYERGLCTKTECERMLSFCNNSGPAFILGVVGAGVFANSRAGMLIYLAHVLASLTVGVCFRFYKRREPILRTRAGTYEKRKPSRVFVEAVRSGLAGIGNISAFVIFFAVAINLLFASGALGALAHAISRLLTPFGVDSGSVERLLVGAIEMTSGLTSLKGAAESMNARLSMAAFLLGWAGVSVHCQVLSFLGDSGLSLLPYLTGKLLHAVLSAVYMAALSRIVPLAASTAVIAAGQVEILTQMNLIAYLACALINCAAVLFTLFLLWIWDKLAGRV
;
A
#
# COMPACT_ATOMS: atom_id res chain seq x y z
N MET A 1 -37.56 9.23 -13.00
CA MET A 1 -36.13 8.98 -13.18
C MET A 1 -35.57 8.38 -11.88
N SER A 2 -35.07 7.14 -11.94
CA SER A 2 -34.60 6.40 -10.75
C SER A 2 -33.46 7.14 -10.05
N ILE A 3 -33.36 7.08 -8.73
CA ILE A 3 -32.26 7.66 -7.91
C ILE A 3 -30.90 7.21 -8.46
N ARG A 4 -30.81 5.97 -8.93
CA ARG A 4 -29.61 5.38 -9.54
C ARG A 4 -29.16 6.13 -10.81
N ASN A 5 -30.12 6.58 -11.64
CA ASN A 5 -29.82 7.37 -12.84
C ASN A 5 -29.37 8.79 -12.50
N LYS A 6 -29.95 9.41 -11.46
CA LYS A 6 -29.52 10.75 -10.99
C LYS A 6 -28.10 10.74 -10.46
N ILE A 7 -27.74 9.71 -9.68
CA ILE A 7 -26.36 9.51 -9.16
C ILE A 7 -25.37 9.33 -10.32
N GLY A 8 -25.73 8.52 -11.33
CA GLY A 8 -24.89 8.31 -12.51
C GLY A 8 -24.68 9.57 -13.35
N ILE A 9 -25.68 10.42 -13.49
CA ILE A 9 -25.56 11.71 -14.20
C ILE A 9 -24.68 12.68 -13.40
N CYS A 10 -24.93 12.81 -12.09
CA CYS A 10 -24.12 13.66 -11.20
C CYS A 10 -22.64 13.28 -11.26
N TYR A 11 -22.33 11.97 -11.18
CA TYR A 11 -20.97 11.45 -11.31
C TYR A 11 -20.31 11.84 -12.64
N ARG A 12 -21.03 11.69 -13.77
CA ARG A 12 -20.51 12.07 -15.10
C ARG A 12 -20.26 13.56 -15.22
N ILE A 13 -21.13 14.40 -14.67
CA ILE A 13 -20.96 15.86 -14.65
C ILE A 13 -19.74 16.23 -13.82
N LEU A 14 -19.59 15.67 -12.62
CA LEU A 14 -18.43 15.90 -11.75
C LEU A 14 -17.12 15.46 -12.42
N LEU A 15 -17.12 14.31 -13.05
CA LEU A 15 -15.94 13.82 -13.78
C LEU A 15 -15.62 14.72 -14.97
N GLY A 16 -16.61 15.14 -15.75
CA GLY A 16 -16.42 16.08 -16.86
C GLY A 16 -15.89 17.43 -16.38
N ALA A 17 -16.44 17.97 -15.29
CA ALA A 17 -15.95 19.20 -14.67
C ALA A 17 -14.49 19.06 -14.18
N ALA A 18 -14.13 17.94 -13.56
CA ALA A 18 -12.76 17.66 -13.12
C ALA A 18 -11.78 17.59 -14.31
N VAL A 19 -12.16 16.90 -15.39
CA VAL A 19 -11.34 16.83 -16.61
C VAL A 19 -11.16 18.23 -17.25
N LEU A 20 -12.24 19.01 -17.36
CA LEU A 20 -12.18 20.37 -17.89
C LEU A 20 -11.32 21.29 -17.01
N ALA A 21 -11.52 21.22 -15.68
CA ALA A 21 -10.72 22.00 -14.73
C ALA A 21 -9.23 21.66 -14.83
N THR A 22 -8.89 20.35 -14.90
CA THR A 22 -7.50 19.89 -15.08
C THR A 22 -6.94 20.37 -16.42
N GLY A 23 -7.68 20.23 -17.53
CA GLY A 23 -7.26 20.69 -18.85
C GLY A 23 -7.03 22.21 -18.89
N THR A 24 -7.96 22.99 -18.33
CA THR A 24 -7.82 24.46 -18.21
C THR A 24 -6.62 24.82 -17.32
N GLY A 25 -6.45 24.13 -16.19
CA GLY A 25 -5.31 24.33 -15.30
C GLY A 25 -3.97 24.07 -15.99
N LEU A 26 -3.86 23.01 -16.77
CA LEU A 26 -2.65 22.70 -17.55
C LEU A 26 -2.29 23.80 -18.54
N VAL A 27 -3.30 24.48 -19.13
CA VAL A 27 -3.07 25.63 -20.04
C VAL A 27 -2.70 26.89 -19.26
N LEU A 28 -3.40 27.18 -18.16
CA LEU A 28 -3.15 28.40 -17.37
C LEU A 28 -1.82 28.34 -16.60
N TYR A 29 -1.45 27.18 -16.09
CA TYR A 29 -0.25 26.93 -15.27
C TYR A 29 0.74 26.01 -16.01
N THR A 30 0.95 26.25 -17.31
CA THR A 30 1.77 25.38 -18.17
C THR A 30 3.20 25.25 -17.66
N SER A 31 3.84 26.37 -17.30
CA SER A 31 5.25 26.39 -16.85
C SER A 31 5.44 25.59 -15.56
N GLU A 32 4.58 25.83 -14.58
CA GLU A 32 4.59 25.15 -13.29
C GLU A 32 4.26 23.66 -13.43
N SER A 33 3.36 23.33 -14.36
CA SER A 33 2.99 21.94 -14.65
C SER A 33 4.15 21.15 -15.26
N ILE A 34 4.88 21.76 -16.21
CA ILE A 34 6.07 21.15 -16.84
C ILE A 34 7.19 20.97 -15.80
N GLU A 35 7.45 21.99 -14.98
CA GLU A 35 8.47 21.92 -13.93
C GLU A 35 8.13 20.82 -12.91
N THR A 36 6.87 20.76 -12.47
CA THR A 36 6.40 19.73 -11.52
C THR A 36 6.49 18.33 -12.11
N ALA A 37 6.08 18.15 -13.37
CA ALA A 37 6.21 16.89 -14.08
C ALA A 37 7.68 16.46 -14.20
N GLY A 38 8.57 17.39 -14.51
CA GLY A 38 10.02 17.15 -14.57
C GLY A 38 10.60 16.71 -13.23
N LYS A 39 10.25 17.39 -12.13
CA LYS A 39 10.68 17.01 -10.77
C LYS A 39 10.15 15.63 -10.37
N ALA A 40 8.89 15.35 -10.66
CA ALA A 40 8.28 14.05 -10.39
C ALA A 40 8.93 12.93 -11.23
N ALA A 41 9.24 13.18 -12.49
CA ALA A 41 9.95 12.24 -13.36
C ALA A 41 11.37 11.98 -12.87
N ALA A 42 12.12 13.00 -12.45
CA ALA A 42 13.45 12.88 -11.85
C ALA A 42 13.38 11.99 -10.59
N MET A 43 12.42 12.24 -9.68
CA MET A 43 12.20 11.40 -8.50
C MET A 43 11.91 9.94 -8.87
N CYS A 44 11.12 9.70 -9.93
CA CYS A 44 10.85 8.34 -10.39
C CYS A 44 12.12 7.64 -10.89
N ILE A 45 13.00 8.33 -11.59
CA ILE A 45 14.24 7.78 -12.15
C ILE A 45 15.30 7.61 -11.05
N GLU A 46 15.49 8.61 -10.19
CA GLU A 46 16.59 8.65 -9.23
C GLU A 46 16.29 7.87 -7.94
N VAL A 47 15.03 7.76 -7.55
CA VAL A 47 14.62 7.15 -6.28
C VAL A 47 13.77 5.90 -6.48
N ILE A 48 12.64 6.02 -7.20
CA ILE A 48 11.66 4.94 -7.30
C ILE A 48 12.21 3.77 -8.12
N LEU A 49 12.77 4.04 -9.28
CA LEU A 49 13.32 3.01 -10.16
C LEU A 49 14.44 2.19 -9.48
N PRO A 50 15.53 2.78 -8.97
CA PRO A 50 16.61 2.00 -8.38
C PRO A 50 16.21 1.27 -7.09
N SER A 51 15.30 1.83 -6.31
CA SER A 51 14.87 1.21 -5.05
C SER A 51 13.85 0.09 -5.25
N LEU A 52 12.89 0.25 -6.17
CA LEU A 52 11.78 -0.69 -6.32
C LEU A 52 11.98 -1.72 -7.42
N PHE A 53 12.67 -1.39 -8.51
CA PHE A 53 12.78 -2.29 -9.67
C PHE A 53 13.44 -3.63 -9.33
N PRO A 54 14.63 -3.68 -8.68
CA PRO A 54 15.25 -4.95 -8.31
C PRO A 54 14.33 -5.78 -7.40
N PHE A 55 13.65 -5.10 -6.47
CA PHE A 55 12.73 -5.76 -5.55
C PHE A 55 11.49 -6.32 -6.25
N LEU A 56 10.91 -5.59 -7.20
CA LEU A 56 9.79 -6.07 -8.02
C LEU A 56 10.20 -7.27 -8.86
N VAL A 57 11.41 -7.27 -9.43
CA VAL A 57 11.94 -8.43 -10.18
C VAL A 57 12.04 -9.65 -9.25
N VAL A 58 12.63 -9.51 -8.06
CA VAL A 58 12.73 -10.61 -7.08
C VAL A 58 11.34 -11.09 -6.64
N SER A 59 10.43 -10.17 -6.35
CA SER A 59 9.04 -10.50 -5.98
C SER A 59 8.33 -11.28 -7.09
N ASN A 60 8.44 -10.82 -8.33
CA ASN A 60 7.87 -11.51 -9.49
C ASN A 60 8.50 -12.88 -9.72
N LEU A 61 9.81 -13.04 -9.45
CA LEU A 61 10.49 -14.35 -9.47
C LEU A 61 9.93 -15.30 -8.42
N VAL A 62 9.80 -14.85 -7.17
CA VAL A 62 9.21 -15.65 -6.07
C VAL A 62 7.82 -16.13 -6.43
N ILE A 63 7.01 -15.24 -7.03
CA ILE A 63 5.67 -15.57 -7.52
C ILE A 63 5.75 -16.55 -8.71
N GLY A 64 6.54 -16.21 -9.71
CA GLY A 64 6.64 -16.99 -10.95
C GLY A 64 7.25 -18.38 -10.77
N LEU A 65 8.04 -18.61 -9.73
CA LEU A 65 8.60 -19.91 -9.35
C LEU A 65 7.65 -20.74 -8.46
N GLY A 66 6.47 -20.23 -8.10
CA GLY A 66 5.46 -20.95 -7.33
C GLY A 66 5.69 -20.96 -5.81
N PHE A 67 6.61 -20.13 -5.29
CA PHE A 67 6.82 -20.05 -3.83
C PHE A 67 5.59 -19.50 -3.11
N ALA A 68 4.84 -18.57 -3.74
CA ALA A 68 3.63 -18.01 -3.16
C ALA A 68 2.52 -19.08 -3.01
N GLU A 69 2.38 -19.98 -4.00
CA GLU A 69 1.44 -21.11 -3.94
C GLU A 69 1.87 -22.15 -2.90
N ALA A 70 3.17 -22.41 -2.79
CA ALA A 70 3.69 -23.31 -1.77
C ALA A 70 3.44 -22.78 -0.35
N ALA A 71 3.75 -21.51 -0.09
CA ALA A 71 3.46 -20.84 1.15
C ALA A 71 1.95 -20.76 1.43
N GLY A 72 1.15 -20.55 0.39
CA GLY A 72 -0.31 -20.54 0.48
C GLY A 72 -0.89 -21.88 0.97
N ARG A 73 -0.31 -23.01 0.57
CA ARG A 73 -0.73 -24.34 1.05
C ARG A 73 -0.47 -24.50 2.55
N VAL A 74 0.68 -24.02 3.02
CA VAL A 74 1.03 -24.05 4.45
C VAL A 74 0.13 -23.11 5.26
N ALA A 75 -0.18 -21.93 4.73
CA ALA A 75 -1.02 -20.94 5.39
C ALA A 75 -2.54 -21.24 5.31
N ALA A 76 -2.96 -22.23 4.50
CA ALA A 76 -4.37 -22.54 4.28
C ALA A 76 -5.21 -22.75 5.57
N PRO A 77 -4.75 -23.47 6.60
CA PRO A 77 -5.50 -23.64 7.85
C PRO A 77 -5.71 -22.32 8.59
N ILE A 78 -4.71 -21.42 8.54
CA ILE A 78 -4.76 -20.10 9.15
C ILE A 78 -5.76 -19.21 8.41
N MET A 79 -5.71 -19.19 7.07
CA MET A 79 -6.63 -18.42 6.25
C MET A 79 -8.09 -18.78 6.57
N ARG A 80 -8.38 -20.06 6.76
CA ARG A 80 -9.74 -20.52 7.12
C ARG A 80 -10.14 -20.07 8.52
N ARG A 81 -9.28 -20.30 9.52
CA ARG A 81 -9.64 -20.08 10.92
C ARG A 81 -9.64 -18.58 11.27
N VAL A 82 -8.63 -17.85 10.83
CA VAL A 82 -8.44 -16.44 11.22
C VAL A 82 -9.24 -15.50 10.32
N PHE A 83 -9.21 -15.70 9.00
CA PHE A 83 -9.77 -14.74 8.03
C PHE A 83 -11.07 -15.21 7.37
N ASN A 84 -11.50 -16.45 7.62
CA ASN A 84 -12.66 -17.05 6.96
C ASN A 84 -12.54 -17.03 5.42
N LEU A 85 -11.36 -17.46 4.94
CA LEU A 85 -10.98 -17.49 3.52
C LEU A 85 -10.47 -18.87 3.12
N ASN A 86 -10.61 -19.22 1.85
CA ASN A 86 -9.98 -20.41 1.28
C ASN A 86 -8.46 -20.30 1.33
N GLY A 87 -7.78 -21.44 1.46
CA GLY A 87 -6.32 -21.51 1.47
C GLY A 87 -5.65 -20.95 0.20
N ALA A 88 -6.32 -21.02 -0.96
CA ALA A 88 -5.83 -20.40 -2.20
C ALA A 88 -5.64 -18.88 -2.08
N CYS A 89 -6.39 -18.22 -1.20
CA CYS A 89 -6.28 -16.78 -0.94
C CYS A 89 -4.95 -16.38 -0.27
N ALA A 90 -4.25 -17.32 0.38
CA ALA A 90 -3.00 -17.02 1.07
C ALA A 90 -1.90 -16.53 0.14
N SER A 91 -1.84 -17.05 -1.09
CA SER A 91 -0.88 -16.60 -2.09
C SER A 91 -1.06 -15.12 -2.43
N ALA A 92 -2.30 -14.66 -2.64
CA ALA A 92 -2.57 -13.26 -2.95
C ALA A 92 -2.23 -12.32 -1.78
N PHE A 93 -2.48 -12.75 -0.53
CA PHE A 93 -2.08 -12.00 0.65
C PHE A 93 -0.55 -11.87 0.75
N LEU A 94 0.19 -12.96 0.57
CA LEU A 94 1.65 -12.96 0.57
C LEU A 94 2.22 -12.10 -0.57
N MET A 95 1.62 -12.19 -1.77
CA MET A 95 1.96 -11.32 -2.89
C MET A 95 1.77 -9.84 -2.56
N GLY A 96 0.71 -9.50 -1.83
CA GLY A 96 0.45 -8.12 -1.41
C GLY A 96 1.45 -7.60 -0.39
N ILE A 97 1.90 -8.43 0.56
CA ILE A 97 2.92 -8.04 1.54
C ILE A 97 4.29 -7.93 0.89
N VAL A 98 4.68 -8.88 0.03
CA VAL A 98 6.01 -8.92 -0.58
C VAL A 98 6.11 -7.98 -1.78
N GLY A 99 5.13 -8.02 -2.69
CA GLY A 99 5.13 -7.28 -3.95
C GLY A 99 4.64 -5.83 -3.83
N GLY A 100 3.91 -5.51 -2.77
CA GLY A 100 3.36 -4.16 -2.59
C GLY A 100 2.15 -3.86 -3.48
N TYR A 101 1.79 -2.56 -3.53
CA TYR A 101 0.74 -2.07 -4.42
C TYR A 101 1.16 -2.18 -5.90
N PRO A 102 0.25 -2.47 -6.81
CA PRO A 102 -1.10 -2.99 -6.64
C PRO A 102 -1.15 -4.53 -6.72
N VAL A 103 -0.01 -5.21 -6.50
CA VAL A 103 0.17 -6.66 -6.76
C VAL A 103 -0.81 -7.51 -5.96
N GLY A 104 -1.04 -7.17 -4.68
CA GLY A 104 -1.96 -7.91 -3.83
C GLY A 104 -3.39 -7.88 -4.35
N ALA A 105 -3.89 -6.70 -4.72
CA ALA A 105 -5.24 -6.55 -5.28
C ALA A 105 -5.38 -7.31 -6.60
N ARG A 106 -4.41 -7.17 -7.50
CA ARG A 106 -4.39 -7.89 -8.79
C ARG A 106 -4.41 -9.40 -8.60
N ALA A 107 -3.61 -9.91 -7.65
CA ALA A 107 -3.56 -11.34 -7.36
C ALA A 107 -4.90 -11.85 -6.79
N ALA A 108 -5.57 -11.06 -5.95
CA ALA A 108 -6.88 -11.38 -5.42
C ALA A 108 -7.94 -11.48 -6.52
N ILE A 109 -8.00 -10.46 -7.39
CA ILE A 109 -8.94 -10.40 -8.51
C ILE A 109 -8.68 -11.55 -9.49
N THR A 110 -7.43 -11.78 -9.88
CA THR A 110 -7.06 -12.91 -10.75
C THR A 110 -7.42 -14.26 -10.14
N SER A 111 -7.31 -14.42 -8.82
CA SER A 111 -7.75 -15.64 -8.14
C SER A 111 -9.26 -15.85 -8.26
N TYR A 112 -10.05 -14.78 -8.17
CA TYR A 112 -11.49 -14.82 -8.37
C TYR A 112 -11.85 -15.15 -9.83
N GLU A 113 -11.25 -14.47 -10.80
CA GLU A 113 -11.47 -14.70 -12.24
C GLU A 113 -11.15 -16.15 -12.66
N ARG A 114 -10.19 -16.77 -12.00
CA ARG A 114 -9.82 -18.18 -12.19
C ARG A 114 -10.70 -19.17 -11.42
N GLY A 115 -11.70 -18.70 -10.68
CA GLY A 115 -12.57 -19.56 -9.88
C GLY A 115 -11.89 -20.21 -8.66
N LEU A 116 -10.76 -19.68 -8.21
CA LEU A 116 -10.01 -20.19 -7.04
C LEU A 116 -10.59 -19.70 -5.70
N CYS A 117 -11.41 -18.66 -5.73
CA CYS A 117 -12.14 -18.15 -4.57
C CYS A 117 -13.52 -17.62 -5.01
N THR A 118 -14.44 -17.56 -4.06
CA THR A 118 -15.75 -16.97 -4.27
C THR A 118 -15.66 -15.44 -4.35
N LYS A 119 -16.73 -14.79 -4.87
CA LYS A 119 -16.87 -13.33 -4.85
C LYS A 119 -16.63 -12.74 -3.45
N THR A 120 -17.30 -13.31 -2.46
CA THR A 120 -17.20 -12.84 -1.06
C THR A 120 -15.79 -13.03 -0.47
N GLU A 121 -15.15 -14.13 -0.79
CA GLU A 121 -13.75 -14.35 -0.37
C GLU A 121 -12.81 -13.34 -1.01
N CYS A 122 -12.98 -13.02 -2.29
CA CYS A 122 -12.20 -11.98 -2.96
C CYS A 122 -12.47 -10.60 -2.36
N GLU A 123 -13.73 -10.23 -2.12
CA GLU A 123 -14.12 -8.97 -1.48
C GLU A 123 -13.52 -8.83 -0.07
N ARG A 124 -13.51 -9.90 0.74
CA ARG A 124 -12.81 -9.94 2.05
C ARG A 124 -11.32 -9.74 1.87
N MET A 125 -10.71 -10.44 0.93
CA MET A 125 -9.28 -10.38 0.70
C MET A 125 -8.83 -9.01 0.23
N LEU A 126 -9.57 -8.36 -0.67
CA LEU A 126 -9.29 -7.00 -1.14
C LEU A 126 -9.24 -5.98 -0.02
N SER A 127 -9.96 -6.19 1.10
CA SER A 127 -9.93 -5.27 2.24
C SER A 127 -8.56 -5.16 2.92
N PHE A 128 -7.69 -6.18 2.82
CA PHE A 128 -6.43 -6.21 3.56
C PHE A 128 -5.21 -6.74 2.79
N CYS A 129 -5.36 -7.29 1.58
CA CYS A 129 -4.23 -7.83 0.82
C CYS A 129 -3.45 -6.78 0.03
N ASN A 130 -3.99 -5.57 -0.17
CA ASN A 130 -3.34 -4.52 -0.95
C ASN A 130 -2.48 -3.64 -0.03
N ASN A 131 -1.23 -4.02 0.16
CA ASN A 131 -0.29 -3.43 1.12
C ASN A 131 0.85 -2.68 0.43
N SER A 132 1.54 -1.81 1.17
CA SER A 132 2.82 -1.27 0.72
C SER A 132 3.92 -2.31 0.91
N GLY A 133 4.78 -2.45 -0.09
CA GLY A 133 5.89 -3.40 -0.03
C GLY A 133 7.00 -2.95 0.92
N PRO A 134 7.80 -3.89 1.45
CA PRO A 134 8.90 -3.57 2.36
C PRO A 134 9.96 -2.68 1.70
N ALA A 135 10.24 -2.83 0.40
CA ALA A 135 11.19 -1.98 -0.30
C ALA A 135 10.79 -0.50 -0.25
N PHE A 136 9.51 -0.19 -0.43
CA PHE A 136 9.03 1.18 -0.37
C PHE A 136 9.07 1.72 1.06
N ILE A 137 8.57 0.94 2.04
CA ILE A 137 8.51 1.40 3.43
C ILE A 137 9.92 1.53 4.03
N LEU A 138 10.79 0.56 3.83
CA LEU A 138 12.14 0.58 4.42
C LEU A 138 13.09 1.51 3.64
N GLY A 139 13.06 1.43 2.30
CA GLY A 139 13.95 2.19 1.43
C GLY A 139 13.50 3.64 1.27
N VAL A 140 12.34 3.87 0.64
CA VAL A 140 11.88 5.24 0.33
C VAL A 140 11.48 5.98 1.60
N VAL A 141 10.66 5.38 2.46
CA VAL A 141 10.13 6.07 3.64
C VAL A 141 11.15 6.07 4.78
N GLY A 142 11.62 4.89 5.21
CA GLY A 142 12.54 4.78 6.35
C GLY A 142 13.87 5.47 6.10
N ALA A 143 14.58 5.09 5.04
CA ALA A 143 15.89 5.64 4.71
C ALA A 143 15.77 7.01 4.01
N GLY A 144 14.88 7.16 3.02
CA GLY A 144 14.81 8.37 2.20
C GLY A 144 14.12 9.56 2.88
N VAL A 145 12.96 9.36 3.53
CA VAL A 145 12.19 10.43 4.17
C VAL A 145 12.69 10.69 5.59
N PHE A 146 12.79 9.64 6.41
CA PHE A 146 13.13 9.77 7.84
C PHE A 146 14.63 9.64 8.14
N ALA A 147 15.45 9.22 7.19
CA ALA A 147 16.87 8.89 7.37
C ALA A 147 17.10 7.97 8.60
N ASN A 148 16.17 7.05 8.86
CA ASN A 148 16.14 6.21 10.03
C ASN A 148 15.57 4.83 9.72
N SER A 149 16.42 3.81 9.61
CA SER A 149 16.02 2.43 9.30
C SER A 149 15.12 1.83 10.37
N ARG A 150 15.29 2.19 11.65
CA ARG A 150 14.42 1.73 12.75
C ARG A 150 13.01 2.28 12.59
N ALA A 151 12.88 3.56 12.19
CA ALA A 151 11.59 4.15 11.88
C ALA A 151 10.89 3.40 10.75
N GLY A 152 11.60 3.08 9.66
CA GLY A 152 11.08 2.26 8.58
C GLY A 152 10.58 0.89 9.04
N MET A 153 11.35 0.20 9.90
CA MET A 153 10.95 -1.11 10.46
C MET A 153 9.70 -1.00 11.33
N LEU A 154 9.58 0.02 12.18
CA LEU A 154 8.41 0.22 13.03
C LEU A 154 7.17 0.56 12.20
N ILE A 155 7.30 1.43 11.18
CA ILE A 155 6.21 1.72 10.23
C ILE A 155 5.77 0.44 9.54
N TYR A 156 6.72 -0.39 9.06
CA TYR A 156 6.39 -1.65 8.41
C TYR A 156 5.67 -2.62 9.33
N LEU A 157 6.13 -2.75 10.57
CA LEU A 157 5.47 -3.57 11.61
C LEU A 157 4.04 -3.07 11.87
N ALA A 158 3.85 -1.76 12.08
CA ALA A 158 2.53 -1.16 12.28
C ALA A 158 1.61 -1.44 11.07
N HIS A 159 2.13 -1.29 9.86
CA HIS A 159 1.41 -1.52 8.61
C HIS A 159 0.94 -2.97 8.47
N VAL A 160 1.81 -3.95 8.73
CA VAL A 160 1.47 -5.37 8.65
C VAL A 160 0.48 -5.77 9.75
N LEU A 161 0.68 -5.33 10.99
CA LEU A 161 -0.26 -5.59 12.09
C LEU A 161 -1.64 -5.01 11.79
N ALA A 162 -1.71 -3.79 11.25
CA ALA A 162 -2.96 -3.17 10.85
C ALA A 162 -3.67 -3.95 9.73
N SER A 163 -2.92 -4.37 8.71
CA SER A 163 -3.45 -5.22 7.63
C SER A 163 -4.07 -6.52 8.17
N LEU A 164 -3.35 -7.23 9.05
CA LEU A 164 -3.85 -8.46 9.68
C LEU A 164 -5.12 -8.19 10.51
N THR A 165 -5.15 -7.09 11.27
CA THR A 165 -6.32 -6.71 12.07
C THR A 165 -7.52 -6.41 11.18
N VAL A 166 -7.33 -5.69 10.06
CA VAL A 166 -8.39 -5.49 9.06
C VAL A 166 -8.92 -6.82 8.54
N GLY A 167 -8.03 -7.75 8.20
CA GLY A 167 -8.41 -9.09 7.77
C GLY A 167 -9.27 -9.83 8.80
N VAL A 168 -8.93 -9.71 10.10
CA VAL A 168 -9.74 -10.26 11.19
C VAL A 168 -11.10 -9.57 11.30
N CYS A 169 -11.18 -8.25 11.14
CA CYS A 169 -12.45 -7.53 11.13
C CYS A 169 -13.34 -7.98 9.96
N PHE A 170 -12.77 -8.08 8.77
CA PHE A 170 -13.53 -8.46 7.57
C PHE A 170 -13.87 -9.96 7.50
N ARG A 171 -13.36 -10.81 8.40
CA ARG A 171 -13.83 -12.20 8.50
C ARG A 171 -15.35 -12.33 8.72
N PHE A 172 -15.97 -11.30 9.31
CA PHE A 172 -17.40 -11.26 9.60
C PHE A 172 -18.23 -10.73 8.42
N TYR A 173 -17.61 -10.11 7.42
CA TYR A 173 -18.30 -9.64 6.22
C TYR A 173 -18.92 -10.82 5.49
N LYS A 174 -20.25 -10.80 5.30
CA LYS A 174 -21.03 -11.89 4.70
C LYS A 174 -20.68 -13.29 5.25
N ARG A 175 -20.51 -13.42 6.56
CA ARG A 175 -20.00 -14.62 7.24
C ARG A 175 -20.74 -15.90 6.90
N ARG A 176 -22.03 -15.84 6.55
CA ARG A 176 -22.87 -17.00 6.26
C ARG A 176 -22.65 -17.59 4.86
N GLU A 177 -21.96 -16.87 3.98
CA GLU A 177 -21.66 -17.40 2.65
C GLU A 177 -20.58 -18.49 2.72
N PRO A 178 -20.76 -19.59 1.96
CA PRO A 178 -19.87 -20.74 2.00
C PRO A 178 -18.47 -20.37 1.47
N ILE A 179 -17.45 -20.94 2.11
CA ILE A 179 -16.06 -20.87 1.66
C ILE A 179 -15.86 -21.94 0.58
N LEU A 180 -15.23 -21.60 -0.52
CA LEU A 180 -14.89 -22.54 -1.55
C LEU A 180 -13.89 -23.58 -1.01
N ARG A 181 -14.25 -24.88 -1.08
CA ARG A 181 -13.34 -25.97 -0.67
C ARG A 181 -12.47 -26.42 -1.84
N THR A 182 -11.77 -25.50 -2.48
CA THR A 182 -10.83 -25.82 -3.56
C THR A 182 -9.47 -26.17 -2.97
N ARG A 183 -8.79 -27.16 -3.54
CA ARG A 183 -7.36 -27.36 -3.31
C ARG A 183 -6.61 -26.16 -3.89
N ALA A 184 -5.59 -25.69 -3.19
CA ALA A 184 -4.69 -24.66 -3.72
C ALA A 184 -4.30 -25.05 -5.16
N GLY A 185 -4.40 -24.09 -6.08
CA GLY A 185 -4.16 -24.33 -7.50
C GLY A 185 -2.84 -25.07 -7.73
N THR A 186 -2.84 -25.98 -8.67
CA THR A 186 -1.62 -26.66 -9.08
C THR A 186 -0.73 -25.65 -9.80
N TYR A 187 0.45 -25.41 -9.23
CA TYR A 187 1.49 -24.62 -9.90
C TYR A 187 1.91 -25.34 -11.18
N GLU A 188 1.76 -24.68 -12.31
CA GLU A 188 2.29 -25.14 -13.58
C GLU A 188 3.79 -24.87 -13.61
N LYS A 189 4.59 -25.92 -13.67
CA LYS A 189 6.06 -25.81 -13.73
C LYS A 189 6.47 -25.09 -15.00
N ARG A 190 6.93 -23.85 -14.87
CA ARG A 190 7.49 -23.03 -15.95
C ARG A 190 9.01 -23.14 -15.96
N LYS A 191 9.62 -22.98 -17.14
CA LYS A 191 11.09 -22.95 -17.26
C LYS A 191 11.63 -21.73 -16.49
N PRO A 192 12.61 -21.87 -15.56
CA PRO A 192 13.14 -20.76 -14.76
C PRO A 192 13.63 -19.57 -15.59
N SER A 193 14.26 -19.83 -16.75
CA SER A 193 14.70 -18.77 -17.66
C SER A 193 13.56 -17.90 -18.20
N ARG A 194 12.42 -18.52 -18.52
CA ARG A 194 11.22 -17.80 -18.97
C ARG A 194 10.62 -16.98 -17.83
N VAL A 195 10.56 -17.57 -16.63
CA VAL A 195 10.08 -16.87 -15.43
C VAL A 195 10.94 -15.65 -15.14
N PHE A 196 12.27 -15.75 -15.28
CA PHE A 196 13.18 -14.64 -15.10
C PHE A 196 12.89 -13.47 -16.06
N VAL A 197 12.78 -13.76 -17.35
CA VAL A 197 12.50 -12.74 -18.38
C VAL A 197 11.12 -12.09 -18.14
N GLU A 198 10.11 -12.90 -17.80
CA GLU A 198 8.78 -12.39 -17.46
C GLU A 198 8.80 -11.53 -16.20
N ALA A 199 9.60 -11.90 -15.18
CA ALA A 199 9.75 -11.13 -13.93
C ALA A 199 10.38 -9.76 -14.18
N VAL A 200 11.42 -9.68 -15.00
CA VAL A 200 12.08 -8.42 -15.39
C VAL A 200 11.11 -7.53 -16.17
N ARG A 201 10.41 -8.07 -17.17
CA ARG A 201 9.43 -7.32 -17.96
C ARG A 201 8.26 -6.80 -17.09
N SER A 202 7.73 -7.64 -16.21
CA SER A 202 6.66 -7.27 -15.29
C SER A 202 7.12 -6.23 -14.26
N GLY A 203 8.37 -6.32 -13.79
CA GLY A 203 8.98 -5.32 -12.93
C GLY A 203 9.07 -3.96 -13.60
N LEU A 204 9.56 -3.91 -14.85
CA LEU A 204 9.67 -2.67 -15.62
C LEU A 204 8.29 -2.07 -15.91
N ALA A 205 7.33 -2.89 -16.33
CA ALA A 205 5.95 -2.43 -16.53
C ALA A 205 5.32 -1.89 -15.23
N GLY A 206 5.60 -2.53 -14.08
CA GLY A 206 5.16 -2.06 -12.76
C GLY A 206 5.72 -0.68 -12.44
N ILE A 207 7.03 -0.47 -12.63
CA ILE A 207 7.66 0.86 -12.42
C ILE A 207 7.05 1.90 -13.36
N GLY A 208 6.91 1.59 -14.65
CA GLY A 208 6.31 2.52 -15.62
C GLY A 208 4.90 2.95 -15.21
N ASN A 209 4.09 2.00 -14.75
CA ASN A 209 2.75 2.29 -14.24
C ASN A 209 2.78 3.19 -12.99
N ILE A 210 3.61 2.86 -11.99
CA ILE A 210 3.77 3.67 -10.78
C ILE A 210 4.21 5.09 -11.16
N SER A 211 5.23 5.23 -12.00
CA SER A 211 5.77 6.54 -12.43
C SER A 211 4.71 7.38 -13.16
N ALA A 212 3.92 6.78 -14.05
CA ALA A 212 2.86 7.49 -14.76
C ALA A 212 1.82 8.08 -13.77
N PHE A 213 1.39 7.32 -12.78
CA PHE A 213 0.46 7.81 -11.75
C PHE A 213 1.10 8.87 -10.86
N VAL A 214 2.35 8.68 -10.42
CA VAL A 214 3.07 9.67 -9.60
C VAL A 214 3.20 10.99 -10.33
N ILE A 215 3.63 11.00 -11.59
CA ILE A 215 3.80 12.21 -12.40
C ILE A 215 2.44 12.89 -12.61
N PHE A 216 1.41 12.16 -13.03
CA PHE A 216 0.09 12.71 -13.26
C PHE A 216 -0.50 13.36 -12.00
N PHE A 217 -0.47 12.63 -10.88
CA PHE A 217 -1.04 13.15 -9.64
C PHE A 217 -0.19 14.25 -9.00
N ALA A 218 1.14 14.27 -9.19
CA ALA A 218 1.97 15.40 -8.79
C ALA A 218 1.56 16.69 -9.49
N VAL A 219 1.32 16.63 -10.80
CA VAL A 219 0.81 17.77 -11.56
C VAL A 219 -0.60 18.16 -11.10
N ALA A 220 -1.50 17.22 -10.92
CA ALA A 220 -2.85 17.49 -10.43
C ALA A 220 -2.84 18.17 -9.04
N ILE A 221 -1.99 17.72 -8.13
CA ILE A 221 -1.79 18.36 -6.82
C ILE A 221 -1.25 19.78 -6.98
N ASN A 222 -0.26 19.98 -7.86
CA ASN A 222 0.28 21.31 -8.12
C ASN A 222 -0.80 22.29 -8.65
N LEU A 223 -1.68 21.82 -9.53
CA LEU A 223 -2.81 22.64 -10.02
C LEU A 223 -3.79 22.99 -8.88
N LEU A 224 -4.03 22.07 -7.94
CA LEU A 224 -4.85 22.35 -6.75
C LEU A 224 -4.17 23.36 -5.81
N PHE A 225 -2.83 23.38 -5.74
CA PHE A 225 -2.08 24.41 -5.02
C PHE A 225 -2.14 25.77 -5.74
N ALA A 226 -1.83 25.79 -7.02
CA ALA A 226 -1.80 27.00 -7.84
C ALA A 226 -3.17 27.70 -7.89
N SER A 227 -4.26 26.92 -7.89
CA SER A 227 -5.63 27.45 -7.83
C SER A 227 -6.06 27.91 -6.41
N GLY A 228 -5.25 27.65 -5.39
CA GLY A 228 -5.59 27.92 -3.99
C GLY A 228 -6.62 26.93 -3.37
N ALA A 229 -7.15 26.01 -4.16
CA ALA A 229 -8.21 25.08 -3.74
C ALA A 229 -7.74 24.16 -2.61
N LEU A 230 -6.51 23.63 -2.69
CA LEU A 230 -5.96 22.75 -1.65
C LEU A 230 -5.74 23.49 -0.34
N GLY A 231 -5.18 24.72 -0.40
CA GLY A 231 -4.97 25.56 0.78
C GLY A 231 -6.30 25.93 1.44
N ALA A 232 -7.31 26.34 0.67
CA ALA A 232 -8.64 26.66 1.19
C ALA A 232 -9.29 25.45 1.90
N LEU A 233 -9.18 24.26 1.30
CA LEU A 233 -9.67 23.02 1.89
C LEU A 233 -8.91 22.66 3.17
N ALA A 234 -7.59 22.78 3.16
CA ALA A 234 -6.76 22.52 4.35
C ALA A 234 -7.10 23.46 5.50
N HIS A 235 -7.29 24.75 5.22
CA HIS A 235 -7.74 25.72 6.21
C HIS A 235 -9.14 25.44 6.75
N ALA A 236 -10.08 25.05 5.91
CA ALA A 236 -11.43 24.69 6.35
C ALA A 236 -11.42 23.48 7.28
N ILE A 237 -10.66 22.44 6.96
CA ILE A 237 -10.53 21.23 7.77
C ILE A 237 -9.75 21.53 9.06
N SER A 238 -8.65 22.29 8.99
CA SER A 238 -7.83 22.60 10.17
C SER A 238 -8.62 23.37 11.24
N ARG A 239 -9.55 24.27 10.85
CA ARG A 239 -10.45 24.95 11.81
C ARG A 239 -11.26 23.97 12.64
N LEU A 240 -11.71 22.86 12.03
CA LEU A 240 -12.45 21.81 12.75
C LEU A 240 -11.54 20.96 13.64
N LEU A 241 -10.25 20.85 13.28
CA LEU A 241 -9.26 20.02 13.98
C LEU A 241 -8.37 20.82 14.94
N THR A 242 -8.50 22.15 14.99
CA THR A 242 -7.77 23.03 15.93
C THR A 242 -7.88 22.58 17.40
N PRO A 243 -9.04 22.11 17.90
CA PRO A 243 -9.15 21.61 19.28
C PRO A 243 -8.26 20.40 19.57
N PHE A 244 -7.84 19.68 18.53
CA PHE A 244 -6.96 18.51 18.62
C PHE A 244 -5.49 18.83 18.35
N GLY A 245 -5.14 20.13 18.20
CA GLY A 245 -3.78 20.58 17.97
C GLY A 245 -3.24 20.29 16.54
N VAL A 246 -4.14 20.08 15.57
CA VAL A 246 -3.76 19.82 14.18
C VAL A 246 -3.75 21.14 13.40
N ASP A 247 -2.56 21.51 12.91
CA ASP A 247 -2.37 22.73 12.12
C ASP A 247 -2.71 22.53 10.63
N SER A 248 -2.79 23.64 9.90
CA SER A 248 -3.12 23.65 8.47
C SER A 248 -2.07 22.91 7.62
N GLY A 249 -0.78 23.00 7.99
CA GLY A 249 0.30 22.32 7.27
C GLY A 249 0.21 20.80 7.39
N SER A 250 -0.14 20.30 8.58
CA SER A 250 -0.39 18.86 8.80
C SER A 250 -1.57 18.36 7.97
N VAL A 251 -2.67 19.15 7.92
CA VAL A 251 -3.85 18.80 7.10
C VAL A 251 -3.49 18.79 5.62
N GLU A 252 -2.72 19.78 5.15
CA GLU A 252 -2.29 19.89 3.77
C GLU A 252 -1.46 18.66 3.35
N ARG A 253 -0.47 18.23 4.15
CA ARG A 253 0.33 17.02 3.88
C ARG A 253 -0.52 15.77 3.84
N LEU A 254 -1.52 15.65 4.73
CA LEU A 254 -2.46 14.53 4.71
C LEU A 254 -3.35 14.56 3.47
N LEU A 255 -3.81 15.72 3.01
CA LEU A 255 -4.59 15.85 1.78
C LEU A 255 -3.75 15.49 0.54
N VAL A 256 -2.52 16.01 0.46
CA VAL A 256 -1.57 15.64 -0.60
C VAL A 256 -1.38 14.12 -0.64
N GLY A 257 -1.08 13.51 0.50
CA GLY A 257 -0.87 12.08 0.59
C GLY A 257 -2.14 11.24 0.41
N ALA A 258 -3.32 11.81 0.72
CA ALA A 258 -4.58 11.16 0.42
C ALA A 258 -4.86 11.11 -1.09
N ILE A 259 -4.34 12.05 -1.86
CA ILE A 259 -4.40 12.05 -3.32
C ILE A 259 -3.29 11.16 -3.88
N GLU A 260 -2.02 11.46 -3.54
CA GLU A 260 -0.85 10.71 -4.00
C GLU A 260 0.11 10.45 -2.83
N MET A 261 0.23 9.20 -2.49
CA MET A 261 0.93 8.74 -1.29
C MET A 261 2.41 9.14 -1.27
N THR A 262 3.13 9.06 -2.40
CA THR A 262 4.57 9.34 -2.46
C THR A 262 4.85 10.81 -2.21
N SER A 263 4.07 11.70 -2.82
CA SER A 263 4.16 13.15 -2.63
C SER A 263 3.85 13.53 -1.17
N GLY A 264 2.81 12.93 -0.57
CA GLY A 264 2.47 13.14 0.84
C GLY A 264 3.57 12.65 1.78
N LEU A 265 4.14 11.48 1.53
CA LEU A 265 5.24 10.95 2.35
C LEU A 265 6.52 11.80 2.23
N THR A 266 6.88 12.24 1.02
CA THR A 266 8.05 13.10 0.84
C THR A 266 7.87 14.47 1.48
N SER A 267 6.65 15.02 1.56
CA SER A 267 6.36 16.27 2.25
C SER A 267 6.58 16.21 3.77
N LEU A 268 6.67 15.01 4.36
CA LEU A 268 7.01 14.82 5.77
C LEU A 268 8.51 14.98 6.05
N LYS A 269 9.36 15.03 5.01
CA LYS A 269 10.79 15.22 5.19
C LYS A 269 11.08 16.63 5.70
N GLY A 270 11.68 16.72 6.89
CA GLY A 270 12.00 18.02 7.49
C GLY A 270 10.81 18.84 7.96
N ALA A 271 9.60 18.26 7.99
CA ALA A 271 8.40 18.94 8.47
C ALA A 271 8.50 19.29 9.96
N ALA A 272 7.82 20.35 10.37
CA ALA A 272 7.94 20.95 11.72
C ALA A 272 7.33 20.08 12.83
N GLU A 273 6.44 19.16 12.49
CA GLU A 273 5.79 18.27 13.44
C GLU A 273 6.78 17.36 14.15
N SER A 274 6.42 16.93 15.36
CA SER A 274 7.23 15.98 16.12
C SER A 274 7.47 14.68 15.30
N MET A 275 8.59 14.02 15.56
CA MET A 275 8.92 12.75 14.89
C MET A 275 7.78 11.73 14.99
N ASN A 276 7.17 11.61 16.17
CA ASN A 276 6.06 10.67 16.39
C ASN A 276 4.81 11.02 15.55
N ALA A 277 4.50 12.31 15.42
CA ALA A 277 3.39 12.77 14.60
C ALA A 277 3.65 12.44 13.11
N ARG A 278 4.84 12.78 12.60
CA ARG A 278 5.24 12.48 11.22
C ARG A 278 5.21 10.98 10.91
N LEU A 279 5.66 10.14 11.85
CA LEU A 279 5.62 8.68 11.70
C LEU A 279 4.18 8.15 11.67
N SER A 280 3.29 8.69 12.52
CA SER A 280 1.88 8.31 12.53
C SER A 280 1.17 8.76 11.25
N MET A 281 1.49 9.96 10.74
CA MET A 281 1.00 10.44 9.44
C MET A 281 1.49 9.54 8.30
N ALA A 282 2.77 9.18 8.29
CA ALA A 282 3.33 8.26 7.29
C ALA A 282 2.64 6.89 7.34
N ALA A 283 2.42 6.33 8.52
CA ALA A 283 1.70 5.06 8.68
C ALA A 283 0.25 5.15 8.21
N PHE A 284 -0.44 6.28 8.47
CA PHE A 284 -1.77 6.57 7.95
C PHE A 284 -1.79 6.58 6.42
N LEU A 285 -0.90 7.37 5.82
CA LEU A 285 -0.82 7.52 4.36
C LEU A 285 -0.50 6.19 3.66
N LEU A 286 0.42 5.41 4.22
CA LEU A 286 0.72 4.05 3.74
C LEU A 286 -0.49 3.12 3.88
N GLY A 287 -1.23 3.20 4.98
CA GLY A 287 -2.45 2.42 5.17
C GLY A 287 -3.54 2.79 4.17
N TRP A 288 -3.73 4.07 3.89
CA TRP A 288 -4.69 4.59 2.90
C TRP A 288 -4.27 4.28 1.46
N ALA A 289 -3.02 4.46 1.12
CA ALA A 289 -2.39 4.25 -0.19
C ALA A 289 -2.58 5.39 -1.23
N GLY A 290 -3.49 6.33 -1.00
CA GLY A 290 -3.78 7.43 -1.91
C GLY A 290 -4.74 7.07 -3.06
N VAL A 291 -5.42 8.09 -3.60
CA VAL A 291 -6.34 7.96 -4.75
C VAL A 291 -5.62 7.38 -5.96
N SER A 292 -4.34 7.69 -6.16
CA SER A 292 -3.51 7.16 -7.25
C SER A 292 -3.49 5.62 -7.26
N VAL A 293 -3.29 4.99 -6.10
CA VAL A 293 -3.32 3.52 -5.97
C VAL A 293 -4.75 2.98 -6.08
N HIS A 294 -5.75 3.70 -5.57
CA HIS A 294 -7.15 3.30 -5.73
C HIS A 294 -7.54 3.26 -7.21
N CYS A 295 -7.12 4.22 -8.01
CA CYS A 295 -7.33 4.21 -9.47
C CYS A 295 -6.68 3.00 -10.13
N GLN A 296 -5.46 2.60 -9.70
CA GLN A 296 -4.81 1.38 -10.19
C GLN A 296 -5.62 0.12 -9.85
N VAL A 297 -6.14 0.00 -8.63
CA VAL A 297 -6.98 -1.13 -8.23
C VAL A 297 -8.30 -1.15 -9.00
N LEU A 298 -8.91 0.02 -9.20
CA LEU A 298 -10.14 0.15 -10.00
C LEU A 298 -9.94 -0.33 -11.44
N SER A 299 -8.76 -0.11 -12.04
CA SER A 299 -8.46 -0.60 -13.39
C SER A 299 -8.47 -2.14 -13.49
N PHE A 300 -8.15 -2.85 -12.39
CA PHE A 300 -8.22 -4.32 -12.33
C PHE A 300 -9.60 -4.84 -11.93
N LEU A 301 -10.36 -4.04 -11.15
CA LEU A 301 -11.74 -4.41 -10.79
C LEU A 301 -12.64 -4.46 -12.01
N GLY A 302 -12.52 -3.47 -12.93
CA GLY A 302 -13.23 -3.42 -14.19
C GLY A 302 -14.67 -3.90 -14.10
N ASP A 303 -15.06 -4.81 -15.00
CA ASP A 303 -16.39 -5.44 -15.04
C ASP A 303 -16.47 -6.74 -14.22
N SER A 304 -15.55 -6.97 -13.29
CA SER A 304 -15.50 -8.21 -12.47
C SER A 304 -16.75 -8.44 -11.63
N GLY A 305 -17.60 -7.42 -11.47
CA GLY A 305 -18.78 -7.45 -10.62
C GLY A 305 -18.48 -7.49 -9.12
N LEU A 306 -17.22 -7.31 -8.71
CA LEU A 306 -16.80 -7.21 -7.31
C LEU A 306 -17.22 -5.85 -6.71
N SER A 307 -17.56 -5.84 -5.42
CA SER A 307 -17.87 -4.61 -4.71
C SER A 307 -16.59 -3.85 -4.33
N LEU A 308 -16.54 -2.56 -4.66
CA LEU A 308 -15.46 -1.66 -4.25
C LEU A 308 -15.52 -1.32 -2.76
N LEU A 309 -16.70 -1.38 -2.14
CA LEU A 309 -16.92 -0.92 -0.77
C LEU A 309 -16.05 -1.64 0.28
N PRO A 310 -15.91 -2.99 0.29
CA PRO A 310 -15.02 -3.68 1.22
C PRO A 310 -13.57 -3.27 1.08
N TYR A 311 -13.10 -3.00 -0.16
CA TYR A 311 -11.76 -2.50 -0.42
C TYR A 311 -11.56 -1.11 0.21
N LEU A 312 -12.40 -0.13 -0.10
CA LEU A 312 -12.25 1.24 0.40
C LEU A 312 -12.39 1.32 1.93
N THR A 313 -13.39 0.62 2.50
CA THR A 313 -13.58 0.59 3.96
C THR A 313 -12.43 -0.13 4.66
N GLY A 314 -11.90 -1.20 4.04
CA GLY A 314 -10.70 -1.87 4.51
C GLY A 314 -9.48 -0.96 4.49
N LYS A 315 -9.28 -0.17 3.44
CA LYS A 315 -8.17 0.78 3.33
C LYS A 315 -8.27 1.91 4.35
N LEU A 316 -9.47 2.45 4.58
CA LEU A 316 -9.68 3.47 5.61
C LEU A 316 -9.37 2.93 7.01
N LEU A 317 -9.88 1.74 7.33
CA LEU A 317 -9.60 1.08 8.59
C LEU A 317 -8.10 0.77 8.75
N HIS A 318 -7.45 0.33 7.67
CA HIS A 318 -6.01 0.08 7.64
C HIS A 318 -5.22 1.36 7.93
N ALA A 319 -5.58 2.49 7.34
CA ALA A 319 -4.96 3.79 7.59
C ALA A 319 -5.02 4.19 9.08
N VAL A 320 -6.22 4.13 9.65
CA VAL A 320 -6.44 4.49 11.07
C VAL A 320 -5.66 3.54 11.99
N LEU A 321 -5.77 2.23 11.78
CA LEU A 321 -5.07 1.24 12.61
C LEU A 321 -3.55 1.35 12.49
N SER A 322 -3.02 1.59 11.28
CA SER A 322 -1.58 1.80 11.08
C SER A 322 -1.07 3.00 11.87
N ALA A 323 -1.81 4.13 11.84
CA ALA A 323 -1.46 5.32 12.60
C ALA A 323 -1.52 5.07 14.13
N VAL A 324 -2.56 4.39 14.61
CA VAL A 324 -2.71 4.04 16.03
C VAL A 324 -1.59 3.11 16.50
N TYR A 325 -1.29 2.07 15.73
CA TYR A 325 -0.20 1.15 16.06
C TYR A 325 1.15 1.85 16.02
N MET A 326 1.38 2.73 15.05
CA MET A 326 2.62 3.49 14.99
C MET A 326 2.76 4.44 16.18
N ALA A 327 1.68 5.14 16.57
CA ALA A 327 1.67 6.00 17.75
C ALA A 327 1.93 5.21 19.05
N ALA A 328 1.44 3.98 19.16
CA ALA A 328 1.72 3.10 20.28
C ALA A 328 3.17 2.61 20.28
N LEU A 329 3.64 2.11 19.13
CA LEU A 329 5.00 1.57 18.98
C LEU A 329 6.07 2.64 19.21
N SER A 330 5.85 3.88 18.76
CA SER A 330 6.80 4.99 18.96
C SER A 330 6.95 5.43 20.41
N ARG A 331 5.96 5.12 21.28
CA ARG A 331 6.05 5.33 22.74
C ARG A 331 6.85 4.27 23.46
N ILE A 332 6.80 3.00 22.94
CA ILE A 332 7.48 1.85 23.54
C ILE A 332 8.93 1.79 23.07
N VAL A 333 9.18 2.12 21.80
CA VAL A 333 10.52 2.09 21.20
C VAL A 333 10.98 3.52 20.94
N PRO A 334 11.83 4.11 21.81
CA PRO A 334 12.35 5.44 21.60
C PRO A 334 13.16 5.47 20.30
N LEU A 335 12.73 6.30 19.35
CA LEU A 335 13.53 6.64 18.18
C LEU A 335 14.42 7.82 18.59
N ALA A 336 15.63 7.52 19.05
CA ALA A 336 16.63 8.55 19.27
C ALA A 336 16.78 9.36 17.98
N ALA A 337 16.73 10.69 18.09
CA ALA A 337 17.05 11.57 16.98
C ALA A 337 18.45 11.19 16.49
N SER A 338 18.53 10.61 15.28
CA SER A 338 19.83 10.37 14.68
C SER A 338 20.45 11.72 14.39
N THR A 339 21.44 12.08 15.17
CA THR A 339 22.29 13.23 14.89
C THR A 339 22.88 13.05 13.49
N ALA A 340 22.86 14.09 12.68
CA ALA A 340 23.19 14.10 11.25
C ALA A 340 24.58 13.52 10.88
N VAL A 341 25.41 13.19 11.84
CA VAL A 341 26.76 12.60 11.65
C VAL A 341 26.72 11.12 11.24
N ILE A 342 25.60 10.40 11.52
CA ILE A 342 25.47 8.97 11.14
C ILE A 342 24.91 8.81 9.72
N ALA A 343 24.32 9.85 9.14
CA ALA A 343 23.61 9.76 7.86
C ALA A 343 24.52 9.46 6.66
N ALA A 344 25.72 9.99 6.60
CA ALA A 344 26.67 9.74 5.49
C ALA A 344 27.19 8.29 5.52
N GLY A 345 27.57 7.79 6.69
CA GLY A 345 28.06 6.41 6.84
C GLY A 345 26.95 5.34 6.70
N GLN A 346 25.69 5.66 7.03
CA GLN A 346 24.59 4.70 6.91
C GLN A 346 24.02 4.61 5.49
N VAL A 347 24.06 5.68 4.71
CA VAL A 347 23.78 5.61 3.27
C VAL A 347 24.81 4.75 2.57
N GLU A 348 26.06 4.84 2.97
CA GLU A 348 27.14 4.00 2.46
C GLU A 348 26.97 2.53 2.88
N ILE A 349 26.54 2.26 4.10
CA ILE A 349 26.20 0.89 4.57
C ILE A 349 24.96 0.34 3.84
N LEU A 350 23.95 1.15 3.55
CA LEU A 350 22.76 0.71 2.82
C LEU A 350 23.05 0.49 1.32
N THR A 351 23.96 1.24 0.73
CA THR A 351 24.46 0.99 -0.64
C THR A 351 25.40 -0.22 -0.67
N GLN A 352 26.01 -0.60 0.45
CA GLN A 352 26.82 -1.81 0.62
C GLN A 352 26.04 -2.99 1.20
N MET A 353 24.77 -2.81 1.59
CA MET A 353 23.93 -3.93 2.03
C MET A 353 23.77 -4.95 0.89
N ASN A 354 24.52 -6.04 1.01
CA ASN A 354 24.50 -7.20 0.14
C ASN A 354 23.05 -7.66 -0.10
N LEU A 355 22.74 -8.09 -1.33
CA LEU A 355 21.49 -8.76 -1.69
C LEU A 355 21.06 -9.81 -0.65
N ILE A 356 22.04 -10.48 -0.02
CA ILE A 356 21.85 -11.43 1.08
C ILE A 356 21.20 -10.78 2.32
N ALA A 357 21.56 -9.56 2.68
CA ALA A 357 20.97 -8.87 3.84
C ALA A 357 19.53 -8.42 3.55
N TYR A 358 19.23 -7.99 2.32
CA TYR A 358 17.85 -7.71 1.89
C TYR A 358 17.00 -8.98 1.85
N LEU A 359 17.53 -10.08 1.32
CA LEU A 359 16.88 -11.39 1.33
C LEU A 359 16.70 -11.92 2.76
N ALA A 360 17.69 -11.74 3.63
CA ALA A 360 17.58 -12.10 5.04
C ALA A 360 16.49 -11.28 5.76
N CYS A 361 16.42 -9.95 5.53
CA CYS A 361 15.34 -9.12 6.07
C CYS A 361 13.96 -9.54 5.53
N ALA A 362 13.84 -9.83 4.25
CA ALA A 362 12.60 -10.32 3.66
C ALA A 362 12.19 -11.69 4.22
N LEU A 363 13.16 -12.61 4.38
CA LEU A 363 12.96 -13.93 4.99
C LEU A 363 12.62 -13.84 6.49
N ILE A 364 13.29 -12.95 7.23
CA ILE A 364 13.00 -12.71 8.66
C ILE A 364 11.57 -12.14 8.80
N ASN A 365 11.15 -11.23 7.93
CA ASN A 365 9.80 -10.69 7.95
C ASN A 365 8.75 -11.74 7.56
N CYS A 366 9.01 -12.56 6.53
CA CYS A 366 8.17 -13.72 6.22
C CYS A 366 8.11 -14.70 7.41
N ALA A 367 9.26 -14.99 8.04
CA ALA A 367 9.33 -15.87 9.20
C ALA A 367 8.60 -15.26 10.41
N ALA A 368 8.70 -13.95 10.65
CA ALA A 368 7.98 -13.26 11.73
C ALA A 368 6.46 -13.30 11.51
N VAL A 369 6.00 -13.09 10.29
CA VAL A 369 4.58 -13.25 9.94
C VAL A 369 4.12 -14.69 10.13
N LEU A 370 4.89 -15.66 9.62
CA LEU A 370 4.59 -17.08 9.79
C LEU A 370 4.64 -17.50 11.26
N PHE A 371 5.57 -16.97 12.04
CA PHE A 371 5.69 -17.22 13.48
C PHE A 371 4.51 -16.62 14.25
N THR A 372 4.10 -15.41 13.94
CA THR A 372 2.91 -14.79 14.55
C THR A 372 1.65 -15.59 14.22
N LEU A 373 1.52 -16.06 12.99
CA LEU A 373 0.44 -16.92 12.55
C LEU A 373 0.49 -18.30 13.25
N PHE A 374 1.70 -18.83 13.49
CA PHE A 374 1.92 -20.07 14.24
C PHE A 374 1.56 -19.93 15.74
N LEU A 375 1.88 -18.80 16.36
CA LEU A 375 1.47 -18.51 17.74
C LEU A 375 -0.06 -18.39 17.86
N LEU A 376 -0.72 -17.74 16.90
CA LEU A 376 -2.19 -17.69 16.82
C LEU A 376 -2.80 -19.09 16.63
N TRP A 377 -2.15 -19.95 15.85
CA TRP A 377 -2.58 -21.34 15.68
C TRP A 377 -2.42 -22.17 16.97
N ILE A 378 -1.31 -22.00 17.71
CA ILE A 378 -1.12 -22.63 19.03
C ILE A 378 -2.20 -22.15 20.01
N TRP A 379 -2.45 -20.83 20.05
CA TRP A 379 -3.49 -20.24 20.88
C TRP A 379 -4.87 -20.85 20.60
N ASP A 380 -5.24 -20.98 19.33
CA ASP A 380 -6.52 -21.59 18.94
C ASP A 380 -6.62 -23.08 19.32
N LYS A 381 -5.50 -23.81 19.24
CA LYS A 381 -5.45 -25.21 19.72
C LYS A 381 -5.55 -25.33 21.26
N LEU A 382 -5.02 -24.36 21.98
CA LEU A 382 -5.08 -24.36 23.45
C LEU A 382 -6.44 -23.83 23.94
N ALA A 383 -6.99 -22.80 23.29
CA ALA A 383 -8.30 -22.22 23.62
C ALA A 383 -9.49 -23.11 23.18
N GLY A 384 -9.33 -23.96 22.18
CA GLY A 384 -10.37 -24.90 21.71
C GLY A 384 -10.44 -26.21 22.49
N ARG A 385 -9.75 -26.32 23.64
CA ARG A 385 -9.82 -27.47 24.58
C ARG A 385 -10.58 -27.15 25.87
N VAL A 386 -11.32 -26.00 25.91
CA VAL A 386 -12.25 -25.68 27.00
C VAL A 386 -13.67 -25.72 26.48
#